data_66e8b6dbeb43a89c60462ab6bc15eb09
#
_entry.id   66e8b6dbeb43a89c60462ab6bc15eb09
#
_cell.length_a   1.000
_cell.length_b   1.000
_cell.length_c   1.000
_cell.angle_alpha   90.00
_cell.angle_beta   90.00
_cell.angle_gamma   90.00
#
_symmetry.space_group_name_H-M   'P 1'
#
loop_
_entity.id
_entity.type
_entity.pdbx_description
1 polymer ?
#
loop_
_entity_poly.entity_id
_entity_poly.type
_entity_poly.pdbx_seq_one_letter_code
_entity_poly.pdbx_strand_id
1 'polypeptide(L)'
;MKFKYKITKSVYVTLLVAAVALVSVGCLIFNVIRLVKAINADFKGMDVYNTASLVLCLILPFVCGAFIIALWVNSYYKAENGKMTVRLGFLKDEYECAEIVTIIKNIKTDVLTVTFKDESTLRIIIAPADFDNFSAEVMKQNKNIAYGETAEDDQKKK
;
A
#
# COMPACT_ATOMS: atom_id res chain seq x y z
N MET A 1 -17.43 7.24 4.98
CA MET A 1 -17.35 6.39 3.76
C MET A 1 -15.91 5.88 3.59
N LYS A 2 -15.68 4.70 2.93
CA LYS A 2 -14.32 4.19 2.68
C LYS A 2 -13.99 4.28 1.20
N PHE A 3 -12.83 4.84 0.85
CA PHE A 3 -12.36 4.99 -0.53
C PHE A 3 -11.18 4.04 -0.75
N LYS A 4 -11.29 3.12 -1.69
CA LYS A 4 -10.26 2.10 -1.93
C LYS A 4 -9.00 2.73 -2.53
N TYR A 5 -7.85 2.36 -1.98
CA TYR A 5 -6.56 2.67 -2.57
C TYR A 5 -6.40 1.95 -3.91
N LYS A 6 -6.04 2.68 -4.97
CA LYS A 6 -5.89 2.11 -6.31
C LYS A 6 -4.43 1.74 -6.59
N ILE A 7 -3.99 0.61 -6.08
CA ILE A 7 -2.61 0.09 -6.19
C ILE A 7 -2.11 0.11 -7.65
N THR A 8 -2.98 -0.23 -8.61
CA THR A 8 -2.63 -0.29 -10.04
C THR A 8 -2.21 1.04 -10.66
N LYS A 9 -2.48 2.18 -10.03
CA LYS A 9 -2.00 3.50 -10.50
C LYS A 9 -0.52 3.76 -10.18
N SER A 10 0.06 3.01 -9.24
CA SER A 10 1.48 3.08 -8.94
C SER A 10 2.21 1.94 -9.64
N VAL A 11 2.82 2.23 -10.79
CA VAL A 11 3.60 1.25 -11.55
C VAL A 11 4.68 0.60 -10.69
N TYR A 12 5.36 1.39 -9.85
CA TYR A 12 6.40 0.90 -8.95
C TYR A 12 5.87 -0.09 -7.92
N VAL A 13 4.72 0.20 -7.29
CA VAL A 13 4.10 -0.71 -6.31
C VAL A 13 3.64 -2.00 -6.99
N THR A 14 3.06 -1.90 -8.19
CA THR A 14 2.63 -3.07 -8.97
C THR A 14 3.81 -3.95 -9.35
N LEU A 15 4.92 -3.36 -9.83
CA LEU A 15 6.14 -4.09 -10.17
C LEU A 15 6.76 -4.73 -8.93
N LEU A 16 6.82 -4.02 -7.81
CA LEU A 16 7.33 -4.56 -6.54
C LEU A 16 6.52 -5.77 -6.08
N VAL A 17 5.19 -5.66 -6.08
CA VAL A 17 4.29 -6.76 -5.70
C VAL A 17 4.47 -7.96 -6.63
N ALA A 18 4.57 -7.73 -7.96
CA ALA A 18 4.82 -8.78 -8.93
C ALA A 18 6.18 -9.47 -8.70
N ALA A 19 7.24 -8.69 -8.46
CA ALA A 19 8.57 -9.23 -8.17
C ALA A 19 8.58 -10.08 -6.89
N VAL A 20 7.98 -9.59 -5.80
CA VAL A 20 7.86 -10.33 -4.54
C VAL A 20 7.05 -11.62 -4.72
N ALA A 21 5.97 -11.57 -5.49
CA ALA A 21 5.17 -12.76 -5.79
C ALA A 21 5.97 -13.81 -6.56
N LEU A 22 6.71 -13.41 -7.60
CA LEU A 22 7.55 -14.30 -8.40
C LEU A 22 8.66 -14.95 -7.56
N VAL A 23 9.36 -14.16 -6.75
CA VAL A 23 10.42 -14.65 -5.83
C VAL A 23 9.81 -15.62 -4.82
N SER A 24 8.63 -15.30 -4.25
CA SER A 24 7.96 -16.16 -3.27
C SER A 24 7.59 -17.52 -3.87
N VAL A 25 7.04 -17.54 -5.09
CA VAL A 25 6.71 -18.79 -5.79
C VAL A 25 7.97 -19.59 -6.10
N GLY A 26 9.04 -18.94 -6.59
CA GLY A 26 10.33 -19.59 -6.86
C GLY A 26 10.94 -20.21 -5.61
N CYS A 27 10.95 -19.48 -4.49
CA CYS A 27 11.39 -19.98 -3.21
C CYS A 27 10.57 -21.18 -2.73
N LEU A 28 9.26 -21.13 -2.89
CA LEU A 28 8.38 -22.22 -2.48
C LEU A 28 8.66 -23.50 -3.26
N ILE A 29 8.76 -23.43 -4.59
CA ILE A 29 9.08 -24.57 -5.46
C ILE A 29 10.45 -25.17 -5.04
N PHE A 30 11.47 -24.32 -4.91
CA PHE A 30 12.80 -24.77 -4.54
C PHE A 30 12.83 -25.49 -3.19
N ASN A 31 12.12 -24.96 -2.19
CA ASN A 31 12.08 -25.54 -0.84
C ASN A 31 11.24 -26.82 -0.77
N VAL A 32 10.17 -26.92 -1.56
CA VAL A 32 9.42 -28.19 -1.70
C VAL A 32 10.32 -29.28 -2.27
N ILE A 33 11.11 -28.98 -3.31
CA ILE A 33 12.07 -29.94 -3.88
C ILE A 33 13.12 -30.37 -2.83
N ARG A 34 13.66 -29.41 -2.04
CA ARG A 34 14.60 -29.71 -0.93
C ARG A 34 13.95 -30.60 0.12
N LEU A 35 12.72 -30.31 0.51
CA LEU A 35 11.97 -31.09 1.50
C LEU A 35 11.76 -32.53 1.03
N VAL A 36 11.31 -32.72 -0.22
CA VAL A 36 11.13 -34.06 -0.79
C VAL A 36 12.45 -34.84 -0.81
N LYS A 37 13.57 -34.20 -1.18
CA LYS A 37 14.88 -34.83 -1.14
C LYS A 37 15.31 -35.21 0.29
N ALA A 38 15.05 -34.36 1.27
CA ALA A 38 15.36 -34.63 2.67
C ALA A 38 14.54 -35.80 3.23
N ILE A 39 13.25 -35.87 2.91
CA ILE A 39 12.36 -37.00 3.28
C ILE A 39 12.87 -38.31 2.68
N ASN A 40 13.20 -38.32 1.39
CA ASN A 40 13.71 -39.53 0.71
C ASN A 40 15.08 -39.98 1.23
N ALA A 41 15.84 -39.11 1.85
CA ALA A 41 17.10 -39.43 2.49
C ALA A 41 16.97 -39.71 4.01
N ASP A 42 15.75 -39.90 4.54
CA ASP A 42 15.47 -40.06 5.98
C ASP A 42 16.12 -38.94 6.83
N PHE A 43 16.20 -37.71 6.31
CA PHE A 43 16.88 -36.56 6.92
C PHE A 43 18.36 -36.78 7.23
N LYS A 44 18.99 -37.79 6.64
CA LYS A 44 20.42 -38.04 6.82
C LYS A 44 21.25 -36.90 6.22
N GLY A 45 22.15 -36.33 7.02
CA GLY A 45 23.03 -35.21 6.63
C GLY A 45 22.38 -33.82 6.79
N MET A 46 21.20 -33.73 7.38
CA MET A 46 20.64 -32.45 7.78
C MET A 46 21.14 -32.04 9.15
N ASP A 47 21.91 -30.96 9.18
CA ASP A 47 22.29 -30.28 10.41
C ASP A 47 21.21 -29.27 10.85
N VAL A 48 21.38 -28.69 12.04
CA VAL A 48 20.44 -27.71 12.61
C VAL A 48 20.28 -26.51 11.72
N TYR A 49 21.35 -26.06 11.06
CA TYR A 49 21.30 -24.90 10.15
C TYR A 49 20.48 -25.19 8.90
N ASN A 50 20.67 -26.35 8.27
CA ASN A 50 19.92 -26.76 7.09
C ASN A 50 18.43 -26.96 7.40
N THR A 51 18.11 -27.51 8.57
CA THR A 51 16.72 -27.68 9.03
C THR A 51 16.07 -26.32 9.29
N ALA A 52 16.73 -25.44 10.04
CA ALA A 52 16.21 -24.10 10.31
C ALA A 52 16.02 -23.27 9.02
N SER A 53 16.97 -23.33 8.10
CA SER A 53 16.88 -22.67 6.79
C SER A 53 15.68 -23.18 5.97
N LEU A 54 15.45 -24.49 5.95
CA LEU A 54 14.33 -25.09 5.23
C LEU A 54 12.99 -24.63 5.79
N VAL A 55 12.83 -24.65 7.12
CA VAL A 55 11.61 -24.20 7.80
C VAL A 55 11.35 -22.71 7.54
N LEU A 56 12.39 -21.86 7.71
CA LEU A 56 12.27 -20.42 7.49
C LEU A 56 11.86 -20.10 6.05
N CYS A 57 12.53 -20.72 5.07
CA CYS A 57 12.24 -20.50 3.66
C CYS A 57 10.90 -21.10 3.22
N LEU A 58 10.32 -22.02 3.96
CA LEU A 58 8.97 -22.53 3.73
C LEU A 58 7.91 -21.55 4.24
N ILE A 59 8.14 -20.92 5.39
CA ILE A 59 7.21 -19.97 6.02
C ILE A 59 7.21 -18.63 5.28
N LEU A 60 8.38 -18.15 4.84
CA LEU A 60 8.55 -16.82 4.25
C LEU A 60 7.58 -16.51 3.08
N PRO A 61 7.36 -17.39 2.11
CA PRO A 61 6.41 -17.14 1.01
C PRO A 61 4.97 -16.93 1.49
N PHE A 62 4.54 -17.63 2.54
CA PHE A 62 3.20 -17.46 3.11
C PHE A 62 3.05 -16.11 3.81
N VAL A 63 4.09 -15.66 4.53
CA VAL A 63 4.12 -14.32 5.14
C VAL A 63 4.07 -13.24 4.07
N CYS A 64 4.88 -13.35 3.01
CA CYS A 64 4.85 -12.43 1.87
C CYS A 64 3.49 -12.42 1.18
N GLY A 65 2.90 -13.59 0.95
CA GLY A 65 1.56 -13.72 0.36
C GLY A 65 0.48 -13.05 1.22
N ALA A 66 0.50 -13.27 2.53
CA ALA A 66 -0.41 -12.62 3.46
C ALA A 66 -0.26 -11.08 3.44
N PHE A 67 0.98 -10.58 3.33
CA PHE A 67 1.27 -9.15 3.22
C PHE A 67 0.70 -8.55 1.92
N ILE A 68 0.88 -9.23 0.79
CA ILE A 68 0.33 -8.81 -0.51
C ILE A 68 -1.20 -8.78 -0.45
N ILE A 69 -1.84 -9.82 0.09
CA ILE A 69 -3.30 -9.88 0.24
C ILE A 69 -3.78 -8.74 1.13
N ALA A 70 -3.10 -8.49 2.26
CA ALA A 70 -3.46 -7.40 3.15
C ALA A 70 -3.37 -6.04 2.47
N LEU A 71 -2.35 -5.79 1.63
CA LEU A 71 -2.24 -4.57 0.83
C LEU A 71 -3.43 -4.41 -0.13
N TRP A 72 -3.89 -5.49 -0.75
CA TRP A 72 -5.00 -5.42 -1.71
C TRP A 72 -6.36 -5.25 -1.06
N VAL A 73 -6.59 -5.93 0.06
CA VAL A 73 -7.90 -5.96 0.73
C VAL A 73 -8.07 -4.80 1.71
N ASN A 74 -7.01 -4.46 2.45
CA ASN A 74 -7.07 -3.53 3.57
C ASN A 74 -6.48 -2.15 3.27
N SER A 75 -6.34 -1.75 1.99
CA SER A 75 -5.85 -0.41 1.65
C SER A 75 -6.99 0.50 1.28
N TYR A 76 -7.20 1.55 2.10
CA TYR A 76 -8.28 2.50 1.91
C TYR A 76 -7.99 3.84 2.62
N TYR A 77 -8.70 4.86 2.18
CA TYR A 77 -8.80 6.16 2.84
C TYR A 77 -10.18 6.31 3.47
N LYS A 78 -10.26 6.94 4.64
CA LYS A 78 -11.52 7.22 5.33
C LYS A 78 -11.41 8.57 6.05
N ALA A 79 -12.42 9.43 5.91
CA ALA A 79 -12.57 10.65 6.71
C ALA A 79 -13.76 10.48 7.65
N GLU A 80 -13.52 10.56 8.97
CA GLU A 80 -14.54 10.40 10.00
C GLU A 80 -14.05 10.98 11.33
N ASN A 81 -14.97 11.55 12.12
CA ASN A 81 -14.70 12.07 13.48
C ASN A 81 -13.53 13.08 13.51
N GLY A 82 -13.44 13.97 12.52
CA GLY A 82 -12.39 14.99 12.45
C GLY A 82 -11.02 14.45 12.03
N LYS A 83 -10.91 13.16 11.67
CA LYS A 83 -9.65 12.53 11.27
C LYS A 83 -9.75 11.91 9.89
N MET A 84 -8.66 12.02 9.15
CA MET A 84 -8.43 11.29 7.90
C MET A 84 -7.53 10.10 8.20
N THR A 85 -8.06 8.89 8.04
CA THR A 85 -7.33 7.63 8.19
C THR A 85 -6.85 7.16 6.84
N VAL A 86 -5.55 6.88 6.73
CA VAL A 86 -4.90 6.23 5.61
C VAL A 86 -4.50 4.83 6.06
N ARG A 87 -5.00 3.81 5.39
CA ARG A 87 -4.62 2.44 5.69
C ARG A 87 -4.01 1.79 4.46
N LEU A 88 -2.82 1.24 4.63
CA LEU A 88 -2.09 0.49 3.60
C LEU A 88 -1.75 -0.89 4.16
N GLY A 89 -2.62 -1.87 3.90
CA GLY A 89 -2.50 -3.21 4.46
C GLY A 89 -2.58 -3.21 5.99
N PHE A 90 -1.43 -3.47 6.64
CA PHE A 90 -1.29 -3.47 8.10
C PHE A 90 -0.94 -2.10 8.68
N LEU A 91 -0.38 -1.21 7.87
CA LEU A 91 -0.01 0.14 8.30
C LEU A 91 -1.25 1.02 8.35
N LYS A 92 -1.37 1.81 9.41
CA LYS A 92 -2.46 2.75 9.62
C LYS A 92 -1.88 4.08 10.11
N ASP A 93 -2.14 5.13 9.35
CA ASP A 93 -1.80 6.50 9.70
C ASP A 93 -3.08 7.32 9.89
N GLU A 94 -3.07 8.22 10.84
CA GLU A 94 -4.19 9.12 11.12
C GLU A 94 -3.70 10.57 11.07
N TYR A 95 -4.41 11.39 10.30
CA TYR A 95 -4.16 12.82 10.14
C TYR A 95 -5.38 13.57 10.64
N GLU A 96 -5.17 14.66 11.38
CA GLU A 96 -6.27 15.52 11.81
C GLU A 96 -6.78 16.36 10.63
N CYS A 97 -8.06 16.30 10.35
CA CYS A 97 -8.66 17.12 9.28
C CYS A 97 -8.52 18.63 9.55
N ALA A 98 -8.36 19.03 10.82
CA ALA A 98 -8.10 20.41 11.21
C ALA A 98 -6.74 20.95 10.73
N GLU A 99 -5.79 20.05 10.46
CA GLU A 99 -4.47 20.40 9.93
C GLU A 99 -4.44 20.51 8.40
N ILE A 100 -5.50 20.07 7.71
CA ILE A 100 -5.59 20.13 6.24
C ILE A 100 -5.94 21.56 5.84
N VAL A 101 -5.12 22.15 4.97
CA VAL A 101 -5.33 23.51 4.44
C VAL A 101 -5.92 23.47 3.03
N THR A 102 -5.40 22.59 2.17
CA THR A 102 -5.78 22.59 0.75
C THR A 102 -5.89 21.16 0.21
N ILE A 103 -6.86 20.95 -0.66
CA ILE A 103 -7.00 19.74 -1.47
C ILE A 103 -6.96 20.16 -2.93
N ILE A 104 -5.97 19.66 -3.68
CA ILE A 104 -5.76 19.98 -5.10
C ILE A 104 -5.97 18.72 -5.93
N LYS A 105 -6.88 18.79 -6.88
CA LYS A 105 -7.09 17.75 -7.89
C LYS A 105 -6.27 18.07 -9.13
N ASN A 106 -5.35 17.20 -9.47
CA ASN A 106 -4.59 17.31 -10.71
C ASN A 106 -5.32 16.53 -11.82
N ILE A 107 -5.83 17.25 -12.81
CA ILE A 107 -6.64 16.67 -13.89
C ILE A 107 -5.77 15.85 -14.87
N LYS A 108 -4.49 16.23 -15.06
CA LYS A 108 -3.60 15.54 -16.01
C LYS A 108 -3.05 14.23 -15.45
N THR A 109 -2.67 14.23 -14.17
CA THR A 109 -2.04 13.07 -13.54
C THR A 109 -3.02 12.16 -12.81
N ASP A 110 -4.29 12.56 -12.73
CA ASP A 110 -5.33 11.87 -11.97
C ASP A 110 -4.89 11.60 -10.52
N VAL A 111 -4.29 12.59 -9.87
CA VAL A 111 -3.81 12.53 -8.49
C VAL A 111 -4.50 13.61 -7.68
N LEU A 112 -4.92 13.26 -6.47
CA LEU A 112 -5.42 14.21 -5.49
C LEU A 112 -4.32 14.46 -4.46
N THR A 113 -3.95 15.72 -4.25
CA THR A 113 -2.92 16.12 -3.29
C THR A 113 -3.57 16.87 -2.13
N VAL A 114 -3.30 16.43 -0.92
CA VAL A 114 -3.72 17.08 0.33
C VAL A 114 -2.50 17.77 0.92
N THR A 115 -2.61 19.07 1.23
CA THR A 115 -1.56 19.87 1.86
C THR A 115 -1.97 20.21 3.28
N PHE A 116 -1.04 20.02 4.21
CA PHE A 116 -1.23 20.31 5.63
C PHE A 116 -0.63 21.67 6.02
N LYS A 117 -0.90 22.15 7.24
CA LYS A 117 -0.38 23.42 7.76
C LYS A 117 1.14 23.47 7.89
N ASP A 118 1.78 22.34 8.10
CA ASP A 118 3.23 22.17 8.14
C ASP A 118 3.88 22.11 6.75
N GLU A 119 3.13 22.47 5.70
CA GLU A 119 3.53 22.40 4.28
C GLU A 119 3.80 20.98 3.78
N SER A 120 3.60 19.94 4.59
CA SER A 120 3.68 18.57 4.12
C SER A 120 2.55 18.26 3.15
N THR A 121 2.82 17.36 2.19
CA THR A 121 1.86 16.98 1.16
C THR A 121 1.65 15.46 1.16
N LEU A 122 0.39 15.05 1.08
CA LEU A 122 0.01 13.65 0.97
C LEU A 122 -0.70 13.42 -0.36
N ARG A 123 -0.19 12.51 -1.18
CA ARG A 123 -0.85 12.10 -2.42
C ARG A 123 -1.89 11.03 -2.14
N ILE A 124 -3.12 11.30 -2.52
CA ILE A 124 -4.25 10.38 -2.38
C ILE A 124 -4.44 9.62 -3.70
N ILE A 125 -4.29 8.31 -3.65
CA ILE A 125 -4.34 7.44 -4.84
C ILE A 125 -5.63 6.62 -4.79
N ILE A 126 -6.73 7.22 -5.23
CA ILE A 126 -8.05 6.60 -5.38
C ILE A 126 -8.51 6.66 -6.83
N ALA A 127 -9.68 6.10 -7.14
CA ALA A 127 -10.25 6.24 -8.47
C ALA A 127 -10.65 7.71 -8.74
N PRO A 128 -10.42 8.26 -9.96
CA PRO A 128 -10.79 9.64 -10.29
C PRO A 128 -12.27 9.93 -10.07
N ALA A 129 -13.14 8.95 -10.28
CA ALA A 129 -14.57 9.06 -10.02
C ALA A 129 -14.92 9.29 -8.54
N ASP A 130 -13.99 8.97 -7.62
CA ASP A 130 -14.19 9.12 -6.19
C ASP A 130 -13.58 10.41 -5.62
N PHE A 131 -12.84 11.21 -6.44
CA PHE A 131 -12.15 12.42 -5.97
C PHE A 131 -13.09 13.43 -5.33
N ASP A 132 -14.17 13.74 -6.00
CA ASP A 132 -15.12 14.76 -5.54
C ASP A 132 -15.86 14.27 -4.28
N ASN A 133 -16.22 12.98 -4.22
CA ASN A 133 -16.83 12.38 -3.05
C ASN A 133 -15.88 12.36 -1.85
N PHE A 134 -14.61 12.01 -2.07
CA PHE A 134 -13.59 12.01 -1.04
C PHE A 134 -13.34 13.42 -0.50
N SER A 135 -13.14 14.39 -1.39
CA SER A 135 -12.93 15.79 -1.03
C SER A 135 -14.11 16.34 -0.24
N ALA A 136 -15.34 16.03 -0.66
CA ALA A 136 -16.56 16.45 0.05
C ALA A 136 -16.63 15.84 1.47
N GLU A 137 -16.25 14.56 1.64
CA GLU A 137 -16.21 13.93 2.97
C GLU A 137 -15.14 14.54 3.90
N VAL A 138 -13.97 14.91 3.36
CA VAL A 138 -12.93 15.59 4.13
C VAL A 138 -13.36 17.01 4.48
N MET A 139 -13.93 17.76 3.52
CA MET A 139 -14.44 19.12 3.75
C MET A 139 -15.62 19.18 4.73
N LYS A 140 -16.42 18.12 4.85
CA LYS A 140 -17.44 18.02 5.92
C LYS A 140 -16.81 18.01 7.31
N GLN A 141 -15.59 17.47 7.46
CA GLN A 141 -14.89 17.41 8.74
C GLN A 141 -14.21 18.76 9.07
N ASN A 142 -13.79 19.53 8.03
CA ASN A 142 -13.20 20.86 8.19
C ASN A 142 -13.65 21.76 7.02
N LYS A 143 -14.48 22.74 7.32
CA LYS A 143 -15.05 23.68 6.32
C LYS A 143 -14.05 24.72 5.79
N ASN A 144 -12.90 24.85 6.43
CA ASN A 144 -11.87 25.85 6.08
C ASN A 144 -10.90 25.33 5.00
N ILE A 145 -11.09 24.13 4.49
CA ILE A 145 -10.23 23.54 3.47
C ILE A 145 -10.51 24.22 2.11
N ALA A 146 -9.45 24.73 1.47
CA ALA A 146 -9.53 25.22 0.10
C ALA A 146 -9.49 24.03 -0.86
N TYR A 147 -10.45 23.97 -1.78
CA TYR A 147 -10.47 22.97 -2.86
C TYR A 147 -10.16 23.64 -4.18
N GLY A 148 -9.24 23.05 -4.96
CA GLY A 148 -8.86 23.58 -6.26
C GLY A 148 -8.53 22.48 -7.26
N GLU A 149 -8.59 22.83 -8.54
CA GLU A 149 -8.17 21.97 -9.65
C GLU A 149 -6.96 22.59 -10.33
N THR A 150 -5.97 21.78 -10.67
CA THR A 150 -4.79 22.21 -11.43
C THR A 150 -4.56 21.29 -12.62
N ALA A 151 -4.02 21.88 -13.69
CA ALA A 151 -3.57 21.15 -14.88
C ALA A 151 -2.04 21.19 -15.05
N GLU A 152 -1.31 21.64 -14.02
CA GLU A 152 0.14 21.73 -14.07
C GLU A 152 0.81 20.36 -13.86
N ASP A 153 1.95 20.15 -14.57
CA ASP A 153 2.76 18.96 -14.34
C ASP A 153 3.55 19.09 -13.03
N ASP A 154 3.34 18.19 -12.10
CA ASP A 154 4.00 18.11 -10.77
C ASP A 154 5.55 17.97 -10.84
N GLN A 155 6.15 17.97 -12.04
CA GLN A 155 7.59 17.73 -12.24
C GLN A 155 8.46 19.00 -12.13
N LYS A 156 7.92 20.18 -11.82
CA LYS A 156 8.68 21.43 -11.75
C LYS A 156 9.06 21.94 -10.35
N LYS A 157 8.96 21.10 -9.30
CA LYS A 157 9.56 21.44 -8.00
C LYS A 157 10.58 20.36 -7.62
N LYS A 158 11.80 20.54 -8.15
CA LYS A 158 13.04 20.05 -7.51
C LYS A 158 13.64 21.18 -6.71
#